data_4473952be9abd0da4e7a1f129e569a13
#
_entry.id   4473952be9abd0da4e7a1f129e569a13
#
_cell.length_a   1.000
_cell.length_b   1.000
_cell.length_c   1.000
_cell.angle_alpha   90.00
_cell.angle_beta   90.00
_cell.angle_gamma   90.00
#
_symmetry.space_group_name_H-M   'P 1'
#
loop_
_entity.id
_entity.type
_entity.pdbx_description
1 polymer ?
#
loop_
_entity_poly.entity_id
_entity_poly.type
_entity_poly.pdbx_seq_one_letter_code
_entity_poly.pdbx_strand_id
1 'polypeptide(L)'
;MKILVLGANGFIGSRLVRLLKEQALSIRVLTRKPALFDATQLEVFAGDLTDPQLNVDDVLSGCDVVINCAGEIRNEQLMPALHVDAVERLLTAVGRARSRTGRVRWVQLSSVGAYGPAAGRERIVTEQTPVNPQGTYEVTKTQADELIMSHPALQGDFADWAILRPSNVFADDMPNASIRQLGAMIRKKLFFYVGYKEAIATYIHADDVAAALVRCAVDPRASRQLYNLSNDCPFSEVVNALAAAQGVSSPRLRVPEGVVRLAVWVAGKVTRLPLTQGRVDAMVNKTAYPIGKIRDELNFVPRYSVPAHISEVLK
;
A
#
# COMPACT_ATOMS: atom_id res chain seq x y z
N MET A 1 20.02 10.76 12.52
CA MET A 1 18.77 9.99 12.60
C MET A 1 19.04 8.61 12.00
N LYS A 2 18.71 7.53 12.74
CA LYS A 2 18.82 6.14 12.28
C LYS A 2 17.42 5.59 12.04
N ILE A 3 17.19 5.05 10.85
CA ILE A 3 15.89 4.52 10.40
C ILE A 3 15.98 3.01 10.26
N LEU A 4 15.14 2.28 10.99
CA LEU A 4 14.90 0.86 10.77
C LEU A 4 13.83 0.67 9.72
N VAL A 5 14.13 -0.10 8.67
CA VAL A 5 13.16 -0.49 7.63
C VAL A 5 12.83 -1.97 7.77
N LEU A 6 11.59 -2.27 8.09
CA LEU A 6 11.03 -3.63 8.09
C LEU A 6 10.39 -3.91 6.72
N GLY A 7 10.61 -5.10 6.16
CA GLY A 7 10.17 -5.43 4.81
C GLY A 7 11.01 -4.76 3.70
N ALA A 8 12.28 -4.45 3.97
CA ALA A 8 13.20 -3.70 3.11
C ALA A 8 13.41 -4.29 1.69
N ASN A 9 13.27 -5.59 1.52
CA ASN A 9 13.39 -6.28 0.23
C ASN A 9 12.05 -6.48 -0.49
N GLY A 10 10.95 -5.95 0.05
CA GLY A 10 9.64 -5.96 -0.58
C GLY A 10 9.47 -4.88 -1.65
N PHE A 11 8.33 -4.92 -2.34
CA PHE A 11 7.99 -4.03 -3.46
C PHE A 11 8.11 -2.53 -3.11
N ILE A 12 7.62 -2.10 -1.95
CA ILE A 12 7.73 -0.70 -1.50
C ILE A 12 9.02 -0.50 -0.68
N GLY A 13 9.39 -1.48 0.16
CA GLY A 13 10.56 -1.36 1.02
C GLY A 13 11.88 -1.18 0.27
N SER A 14 12.07 -1.83 -0.89
CA SER A 14 13.26 -1.67 -1.72
C SER A 14 13.39 -0.24 -2.28
N ARG A 15 12.31 0.37 -2.69
CA ARG A 15 12.25 1.78 -3.13
C ARG A 15 12.52 2.74 -1.98
N LEU A 16 11.95 2.45 -0.83
CA LEU A 16 12.20 3.22 0.39
C LEU A 16 13.69 3.20 0.77
N VAL A 17 14.33 2.02 0.78
CA VAL A 17 15.78 1.91 1.09
C VAL A 17 16.61 2.68 0.07
N ARG A 18 16.29 2.61 -1.23
CA ARG A 18 16.96 3.41 -2.27
C ARG A 18 16.84 4.91 -1.98
N LEU A 19 15.63 5.39 -1.73
CA LEU A 19 15.37 6.80 -1.45
C LEU A 19 16.09 7.30 -0.18
N LEU A 20 16.13 6.49 0.88
CA LEU A 20 16.84 6.82 2.11
C LEU A 20 18.36 6.90 1.91
N LYS A 21 18.95 6.03 1.07
CA LYS A 21 20.36 6.10 0.69
C LYS A 21 20.70 7.40 -0.05
N GLU A 22 19.85 7.80 -0.99
CA GLU A 22 20.02 9.06 -1.74
C GLU A 22 20.02 10.29 -0.81
N GLN A 23 19.35 10.21 0.34
CA GLN A 23 19.32 11.26 1.36
C GLN A 23 20.44 11.15 2.40
N ALA A 24 21.39 10.23 2.23
CA ALA A 24 22.52 9.97 3.14
C ALA A 24 22.10 9.72 4.60
N LEU A 25 20.94 9.08 4.82
CA LEU A 25 20.44 8.72 6.12
C LEU A 25 21.05 7.40 6.61
N SER A 26 21.21 7.25 7.93
CA SER A 26 21.66 5.99 8.53
C SER A 26 20.51 4.98 8.51
N ILE A 27 20.70 3.86 7.81
CA ILE A 27 19.66 2.86 7.57
C ILE A 27 20.04 1.55 8.26
N ARG A 28 19.08 0.96 8.96
CA ARG A 28 19.11 -0.42 9.41
C ARG A 28 17.98 -1.18 8.70
N VAL A 29 18.24 -2.42 8.31
CA VAL A 29 17.22 -3.31 7.74
C VAL A 29 17.15 -4.61 8.54
N LEU A 30 15.94 -5.12 8.77
CA LEU A 30 15.71 -6.49 9.20
C LEU A 30 15.25 -7.30 8.01
N THR A 31 15.94 -8.41 7.74
CA THR A 31 15.67 -9.21 6.54
C THR A 31 15.99 -10.69 6.72
N ARG A 32 15.20 -11.55 6.09
CA ARG A 32 15.48 -12.99 5.96
C ARG A 32 16.56 -13.28 4.91
N LYS A 33 16.93 -12.28 4.09
CA LYS A 33 17.87 -12.42 2.97
C LYS A 33 18.98 -11.36 3.07
N PRO A 34 19.89 -11.49 4.04
CA PRO A 34 20.92 -10.47 4.27
C PRO A 34 21.85 -10.26 3.07
N ALA A 35 22.08 -11.29 2.25
CA ALA A 35 22.93 -11.20 1.05
C ALA A 35 22.38 -10.26 -0.04
N LEU A 36 21.14 -9.79 0.05
CA LEU A 36 20.60 -8.79 -0.88
C LEU A 36 21.04 -7.37 -0.56
N PHE A 37 21.71 -7.14 0.57
CA PHE A 37 22.09 -5.82 1.05
C PHE A 37 23.60 -5.70 1.21
N ASP A 38 24.15 -4.58 0.82
CA ASP A 38 25.56 -4.23 1.03
C ASP A 38 25.73 -3.69 2.46
N ALA A 39 26.32 -4.51 3.33
CA ALA A 39 26.56 -4.18 4.72
C ALA A 39 27.58 -3.04 4.92
N THR A 40 28.27 -2.60 3.87
CA THR A 40 29.15 -1.41 3.93
C THR A 40 28.35 -0.09 3.85
N GLN A 41 27.13 -0.15 3.30
CA GLN A 41 26.29 1.03 3.09
C GLN A 41 25.14 1.17 4.09
N LEU A 42 24.79 0.08 4.79
CA LEU A 42 23.70 0.07 5.77
C LEU A 42 23.90 -1.08 6.77
N GLU A 43 23.25 -0.98 7.91
CA GLU A 43 23.30 -2.00 8.95
C GLU A 43 22.27 -3.11 8.65
N VAL A 44 22.75 -4.36 8.55
CA VAL A 44 21.90 -5.51 8.18
C VAL A 44 21.73 -6.43 9.38
N PHE A 45 20.48 -6.61 9.82
CA PHE A 45 20.08 -7.63 10.77
C PHE A 45 19.42 -8.80 10.01
N ALA A 46 19.98 -9.99 10.20
CA ALA A 46 19.36 -11.22 9.70
C ALA A 46 18.30 -11.70 10.69
N GLY A 47 17.07 -11.93 10.22
CA GLY A 47 15.99 -12.44 11.06
C GLY A 47 14.63 -12.46 10.36
N ASP A 48 13.69 -13.15 10.98
CA ASP A 48 12.28 -13.20 10.55
C ASP A 48 11.41 -12.55 11.63
N LEU A 49 10.54 -11.62 11.20
CA LEU A 49 9.59 -10.94 12.09
C LEU A 49 8.60 -11.90 12.76
N THR A 50 8.33 -13.04 12.13
CA THR A 50 7.44 -14.07 12.68
C THR A 50 8.13 -15.05 13.64
N ASP A 51 9.46 -14.98 13.74
CA ASP A 51 10.22 -15.80 14.70
C ASP A 51 10.08 -15.24 16.12
N PRO A 52 9.48 -15.98 17.06
CA PRO A 52 9.34 -15.54 18.45
C PRO A 52 10.70 -15.40 19.17
N GLN A 53 11.76 -16.03 18.68
CA GLN A 53 13.11 -15.94 19.25
C GLN A 53 13.91 -14.74 18.76
N LEU A 54 13.37 -13.97 17.79
CA LEU A 54 14.03 -12.75 17.32
C LEU A 54 14.19 -11.74 18.47
N ASN A 55 15.44 -11.33 18.75
CA ASN A 55 15.70 -10.28 19.72
C ASN A 55 15.32 -8.90 19.16
N VAL A 56 14.07 -8.50 19.38
CA VAL A 56 13.55 -7.24 18.85
C VAL A 56 14.16 -6.00 19.53
N ASP A 57 14.67 -6.13 20.77
CA ASP A 57 15.34 -5.02 21.47
C ASP A 57 16.66 -4.66 20.77
N ASP A 58 17.44 -5.66 20.31
CA ASP A 58 18.67 -5.41 19.53
C ASP A 58 18.35 -4.79 18.15
N VAL A 59 17.30 -5.29 17.50
CA VAL A 59 16.85 -4.74 16.20
C VAL A 59 16.47 -3.27 16.31
N LEU A 60 15.83 -2.86 17.40
CA LEU A 60 15.37 -1.48 17.63
C LEU A 60 16.45 -0.56 18.25
N SER A 61 17.49 -1.14 18.84
CA SER A 61 18.48 -0.38 19.62
C SER A 61 19.09 0.77 18.83
N GLY A 62 18.99 1.99 19.35
CA GLY A 62 19.54 3.22 18.75
C GLY A 62 18.82 3.68 17.46
N CYS A 63 17.65 3.13 17.12
CA CYS A 63 16.83 3.62 16.03
C CYS A 63 15.94 4.78 16.50
N ASP A 64 15.88 5.84 15.70
CA ASP A 64 15.04 7.01 15.93
C ASP A 64 13.67 6.86 15.23
N VAL A 65 13.63 6.08 14.16
CA VAL A 65 12.43 5.83 13.35
C VAL A 65 12.34 4.35 12.98
N VAL A 66 11.15 3.78 13.03
CA VAL A 66 10.82 2.46 12.49
C VAL A 66 9.81 2.65 11.37
N ILE A 67 10.16 2.26 10.14
CA ILE A 67 9.21 2.24 9.01
C ILE A 67 8.85 0.79 8.71
N ASN A 68 7.61 0.43 9.00
CA ASN A 68 7.12 -0.92 8.79
C ASN A 68 6.41 -1.05 7.43
N CYS A 69 7.16 -1.57 6.44
CA CYS A 69 6.65 -1.99 5.13
C CYS A 69 6.46 -3.51 5.03
N ALA A 70 6.66 -4.26 6.12
CA ALA A 70 6.45 -5.69 6.10
C ALA A 70 4.97 -6.02 5.94
N GLY A 71 4.69 -7.01 5.09
CA GLY A 71 3.33 -7.47 4.86
C GLY A 71 3.32 -8.73 3.98
N GLU A 72 2.30 -9.54 4.17
CA GLU A 72 1.98 -10.73 3.37
C GLU A 72 0.64 -10.47 2.67
N ILE A 73 0.56 -10.80 1.37
CA ILE A 73 -0.64 -10.55 0.55
C ILE A 73 -1.22 -11.81 -0.10
N ARG A 74 -0.56 -12.97 0.07
CA ARG A 74 -0.93 -14.21 -0.60
C ARG A 74 -1.24 -15.35 0.37
N ASN A 75 -0.46 -15.46 1.44
CA ASN A 75 -0.62 -16.52 2.42
C ASN A 75 -1.39 -15.98 3.64
N GLU A 76 -2.71 -16.19 3.64
CA GLU A 76 -3.60 -15.71 4.70
C GLU A 76 -3.25 -16.25 6.08
N GLN A 77 -2.66 -17.46 6.16
CA GLN A 77 -2.28 -18.08 7.43
C GLN A 77 -1.12 -17.35 8.13
N LEU A 78 -0.26 -16.67 7.36
CA LEU A 78 0.86 -15.90 7.91
C LEU A 78 0.49 -14.45 8.24
N MET A 79 -0.64 -13.96 7.75
CA MET A 79 -1.02 -12.56 7.92
C MET A 79 -1.18 -12.15 9.39
N PRO A 80 -1.88 -12.90 10.27
CA PRO A 80 -1.98 -12.51 11.68
C PRO A 80 -0.62 -12.40 12.37
N ALA A 81 0.23 -13.42 12.21
CA ALA A 81 1.55 -13.46 12.83
C ALA A 81 2.45 -12.30 12.38
N LEU A 82 2.39 -11.94 11.07
CA LEU A 82 3.24 -10.86 10.54
C LEU A 82 2.63 -9.46 10.75
N HIS A 83 1.31 -9.31 10.56
CA HIS A 83 0.68 -7.99 10.59
C HIS A 83 0.33 -7.53 12.00
N VAL A 84 0.01 -8.46 12.92
CA VAL A 84 -0.46 -8.15 14.27
C VAL A 84 0.56 -8.56 15.32
N ASP A 85 0.86 -9.86 15.46
CA ASP A 85 1.68 -10.36 16.58
C ASP A 85 3.12 -9.78 16.55
N ALA A 86 3.72 -9.73 15.35
CA ALA A 86 5.06 -9.14 15.19
C ALA A 86 5.04 -7.63 15.49
N VAL A 87 3.98 -6.91 15.08
CA VAL A 87 3.83 -5.49 15.38
C VAL A 87 3.70 -5.27 16.89
N GLU A 88 2.87 -6.04 17.59
CA GLU A 88 2.69 -5.93 19.04
C GLU A 88 4.00 -6.15 19.80
N ARG A 89 4.79 -7.19 19.43
CA ARG A 89 6.11 -7.44 20.03
C ARG A 89 7.05 -6.26 19.84
N LEU A 90 7.08 -5.72 18.62
CA LEU A 90 7.92 -4.56 18.30
C LEU A 90 7.50 -3.31 19.06
N LEU A 91 6.20 -3.01 19.15
CA LEU A 91 5.69 -1.86 19.89
C LEU A 91 5.99 -1.97 21.39
N THR A 92 5.87 -3.17 21.96
CA THR A 92 6.27 -3.44 23.35
C THR A 92 7.77 -3.15 23.55
N ALA A 93 8.62 -3.52 22.59
CA ALA A 93 10.04 -3.24 22.64
C ALA A 93 10.35 -1.75 22.38
N VAL A 94 9.59 -1.04 21.53
CA VAL A 94 9.71 0.42 21.36
C VAL A 94 9.58 1.15 22.69
N GLY A 95 8.70 0.71 23.57
CA GLY A 95 8.56 1.29 24.92
C GLY A 95 9.83 1.18 25.78
N ARG A 96 10.73 0.24 25.47
CA ARG A 96 12.01 0.04 26.14
C ARG A 96 13.19 0.62 25.35
N ALA A 97 12.99 0.87 24.06
CA ALA A 97 14.05 1.33 23.18
C ALA A 97 14.53 2.75 23.57
N ARG A 98 15.86 2.93 23.56
CA ARG A 98 16.45 4.26 23.68
C ARG A 98 16.90 4.71 22.31
N SER A 99 16.21 5.68 21.75
CA SER A 99 16.64 6.33 20.52
C SER A 99 17.83 7.28 20.79
N ARG A 100 18.57 7.65 19.75
CA ARG A 100 19.66 8.63 19.83
C ARG A 100 19.13 10.04 20.14
N THR A 101 17.92 10.33 19.70
CA THR A 101 17.23 11.62 19.92
C THR A 101 16.32 11.59 21.17
N GLY A 102 16.23 10.45 21.86
CA GLY A 102 15.34 10.25 23.01
C GLY A 102 13.86 10.00 22.63
N ARG A 103 13.54 9.93 21.33
CA ARG A 103 12.20 9.69 20.82
C ARG A 103 12.23 8.70 19.65
N VAL A 104 11.26 7.79 19.59
CA VAL A 104 11.07 6.82 18.48
C VAL A 104 9.78 7.14 17.75
N ARG A 105 9.84 7.25 16.42
CA ARG A 105 8.64 7.35 15.58
C ARG A 105 8.38 6.02 14.88
N TRP A 106 7.15 5.51 15.03
CA TRP A 106 6.65 4.38 14.27
C TRP A 106 5.90 4.87 13.04
N VAL A 107 6.31 4.43 11.84
CA VAL A 107 5.59 4.70 10.59
C VAL A 107 5.07 3.41 10.01
N GLN A 108 3.76 3.29 9.88
CA GLN A 108 3.09 2.09 9.38
C GLN A 108 2.62 2.25 7.93
N LEU A 109 3.05 1.34 7.07
CA LEU A 109 2.43 1.14 5.78
C LEU A 109 1.19 0.26 5.95
N SER A 110 0.02 0.85 5.82
CA SER A 110 -1.30 0.22 5.89
C SER A 110 -1.96 0.13 4.49
N SER A 111 -3.28 0.20 4.41
CA SER A 111 -4.04 0.14 3.15
C SER A 111 -5.40 0.82 3.28
N VAL A 112 -5.89 1.45 2.21
CA VAL A 112 -7.30 1.90 2.13
C VAL A 112 -8.30 0.74 2.17
N GLY A 113 -7.85 -0.51 2.05
CA GLY A 113 -8.67 -1.70 2.29
C GLY A 113 -9.32 -1.74 3.68
N ALA A 114 -8.77 -1.03 4.66
CA ALA A 114 -9.36 -0.84 5.99
C ALA A 114 -10.81 -0.32 5.94
N TYR A 115 -11.15 0.48 4.94
CA TYR A 115 -12.51 1.03 4.79
C TYR A 115 -13.51 0.06 4.17
N GLY A 116 -13.03 -1.09 3.68
CA GLY A 116 -13.86 -2.11 3.03
C GLY A 116 -14.49 -1.66 1.71
N PRO A 117 -15.31 -2.51 1.09
CA PRO A 117 -15.97 -2.21 -0.15
C PRO A 117 -17.02 -1.11 0.03
N ALA A 118 -17.29 -0.36 -1.04
CA ALA A 118 -18.35 0.63 -1.06
C ALA A 118 -19.72 -0.03 -0.87
N ALA A 119 -20.53 0.50 0.02
CA ALA A 119 -21.93 0.08 0.15
C ALA A 119 -22.80 0.54 -1.04
N GLY A 120 -22.31 1.49 -1.85
CA GLY A 120 -22.90 2.05 -3.05
C GLY A 120 -21.86 2.31 -4.14
N ARG A 121 -22.32 2.79 -5.32
CA ARG A 121 -21.44 3.00 -6.47
C ARG A 121 -20.59 4.27 -6.40
N GLU A 122 -20.99 5.25 -5.59
CA GLU A 122 -20.31 6.53 -5.40
C GLU A 122 -19.95 6.66 -3.91
N ARG A 123 -18.67 6.87 -3.62
CA ARG A 123 -18.18 6.99 -2.25
C ARG A 123 -16.95 7.88 -2.21
N ILE A 124 -16.96 8.85 -1.31
CA ILE A 124 -15.77 9.61 -0.93
C ILE A 124 -15.31 9.08 0.42
N VAL A 125 -14.07 8.63 0.47
CA VAL A 125 -13.45 8.03 1.65
C VAL A 125 -12.35 8.93 2.16
N THR A 126 -12.55 9.47 3.35
CA THR A 126 -11.57 10.26 4.09
C THR A 126 -11.02 9.48 5.27
N GLU A 127 -10.07 10.04 5.98
CA GLU A 127 -9.49 9.44 7.19
C GLU A 127 -10.49 9.30 8.35
N GLN A 128 -11.59 10.06 8.31
CA GLN A 128 -12.71 9.98 9.28
C GLN A 128 -13.77 8.93 8.92
N THR A 129 -13.68 8.35 7.72
CA THR A 129 -14.62 7.30 7.31
C THR A 129 -14.45 6.07 8.21
N PRO A 130 -15.53 5.52 8.79
CA PRO A 130 -15.46 4.32 9.62
C PRO A 130 -14.84 3.15 8.84
N VAL A 131 -13.97 2.40 9.51
CA VAL A 131 -13.38 1.17 8.97
C VAL A 131 -14.42 0.05 8.91
N ASN A 132 -14.34 -0.78 7.85
CA ASN A 132 -15.18 -1.96 7.66
C ASN A 132 -14.42 -2.99 6.80
N PRO A 133 -13.24 -3.48 7.28
CA PRO A 133 -12.37 -4.36 6.50
C PRO A 133 -13.07 -5.70 6.21
N GLN A 134 -12.80 -6.24 5.01
CA GLN A 134 -13.29 -7.54 4.59
C GLN A 134 -12.14 -8.35 3.99
N GLY A 135 -12.06 -9.61 4.37
CA GLY A 135 -10.93 -10.46 4.00
C GLY A 135 -9.76 -10.37 4.99
N THR A 136 -8.95 -11.41 5.02
CA THR A 136 -7.91 -11.59 6.06
C THR A 136 -6.86 -10.48 6.02
N TYR A 137 -6.47 -10.05 4.81
CA TYR A 137 -5.46 -8.99 4.63
C TYR A 137 -5.93 -7.65 5.22
N GLU A 138 -7.13 -7.20 4.82
CA GLU A 138 -7.68 -5.92 5.27
C GLU A 138 -7.95 -5.93 6.78
N VAL A 139 -8.48 -7.04 7.30
CA VAL A 139 -8.76 -7.20 8.74
C VAL A 139 -7.46 -7.10 9.55
N THR A 140 -6.44 -7.88 9.19
CA THR A 140 -5.18 -7.89 9.95
C THR A 140 -4.39 -6.58 9.83
N LYS A 141 -4.44 -5.90 8.67
CA LYS A 141 -3.85 -4.56 8.52
C LYS A 141 -4.58 -3.51 9.35
N THR A 142 -5.91 -3.59 9.43
CA THR A 142 -6.73 -2.70 10.27
C THR A 142 -6.48 -2.94 11.76
N GLN A 143 -6.39 -4.20 12.18
CA GLN A 143 -6.02 -4.57 13.56
C GLN A 143 -4.64 -4.01 13.95
N ALA A 144 -3.67 -4.07 13.03
CA ALA A 144 -2.36 -3.45 13.26
C ALA A 144 -2.47 -1.91 13.43
N ASP A 145 -3.29 -1.24 12.61
CA ASP A 145 -3.53 0.20 12.74
C ASP A 145 -4.15 0.55 14.11
N GLU A 146 -5.17 -0.20 14.54
CA GLU A 146 -5.85 -0.01 15.82
C GLU A 146 -4.90 -0.25 17.01
N LEU A 147 -4.07 -1.31 16.90
CA LEU A 147 -3.05 -1.59 17.90
C LEU A 147 -2.04 -0.43 18.00
N ILE A 148 -1.54 0.10 16.89
CA ILE A 148 -0.61 1.23 16.87
C ILE A 148 -1.25 2.47 17.50
N MET A 149 -2.48 2.79 17.12
CA MET A 149 -3.19 3.97 17.62
C MET A 149 -3.48 3.91 19.12
N SER A 150 -3.63 2.72 19.71
CA SER A 150 -3.98 2.52 21.12
C SER A 150 -2.82 2.09 22.01
N HIS A 151 -1.66 1.67 21.43
CA HIS A 151 -0.58 1.06 22.20
C HIS A 151 0.05 2.06 23.20
N PRO A 152 0.18 1.71 24.50
CA PRO A 152 0.67 2.64 25.52
C PRO A 152 2.07 3.20 25.23
N ALA A 153 2.96 2.41 24.63
CA ALA A 153 4.31 2.85 24.25
C ALA A 153 4.33 4.04 23.28
N LEU A 154 3.25 4.25 22.50
CA LEU A 154 3.14 5.31 21.49
C LEU A 154 2.27 6.49 21.94
N GLN A 155 1.76 6.46 23.18
CA GLN A 155 0.89 7.53 23.71
C GLN A 155 1.65 8.59 24.52
N GLY A 156 2.88 8.27 24.96
CA GLY A 156 3.72 9.18 25.74
C GLY A 156 4.58 10.13 24.89
N ASP A 157 5.46 10.87 25.54
CA ASP A 157 6.37 11.84 24.90
C ASP A 157 7.57 11.17 24.21
N PHE A 158 7.86 9.91 24.56
CA PHE A 158 9.04 9.17 24.09
C PHE A 158 8.85 8.46 22.76
N ALA A 159 7.61 8.26 22.31
CA ALA A 159 7.33 7.68 21.02
C ALA A 159 6.01 8.21 20.44
N ASP A 160 5.91 8.20 19.13
CA ASP A 160 4.71 8.54 18.39
C ASP A 160 4.57 7.66 17.14
N TRP A 161 3.49 7.89 16.39
CA TRP A 161 3.21 7.09 15.21
C TRP A 161 2.70 7.96 14.05
N ALA A 162 2.87 7.43 12.85
CA ALA A 162 2.15 7.86 11.64
C ALA A 162 1.69 6.64 10.86
N ILE A 163 0.50 6.69 10.30
CA ILE A 163 -0.08 5.60 9.48
C ILE A 163 -0.36 6.13 8.09
N LEU A 164 0.13 5.42 7.07
CA LEU A 164 -0.14 5.71 5.67
C LEU A 164 -0.99 4.60 5.07
N ARG A 165 -2.17 4.95 4.55
CA ARG A 165 -3.09 4.04 3.85
C ARG A 165 -3.07 4.33 2.36
N PRO A 166 -2.19 3.71 1.57
CA PRO A 166 -2.21 3.85 0.12
C PRO A 166 -3.38 3.10 -0.53
N SER A 167 -3.84 3.58 -1.67
CA SER A 167 -4.71 2.87 -2.60
C SER A 167 -3.94 1.78 -3.36
N ASN A 168 -4.43 1.32 -4.52
CA ASN A 168 -3.74 0.29 -5.29
C ASN A 168 -2.37 0.77 -5.76
N VAL A 169 -1.31 0.16 -5.25
CA VAL A 169 0.06 0.56 -5.58
C VAL A 169 0.53 -0.12 -6.85
N PHE A 170 1.09 0.66 -7.78
CA PHE A 170 1.65 0.16 -9.03
C PHE A 170 3.07 0.65 -9.28
N ALA A 171 3.84 -0.11 -10.02
CA ALA A 171 5.10 0.22 -10.69
C ALA A 171 5.44 -0.93 -11.66
N ASP A 172 6.56 -0.81 -12.38
CA ASP A 172 7.04 -1.78 -13.37
C ASP A 172 7.16 -3.23 -12.84
N ASP A 173 7.68 -3.41 -11.63
CA ASP A 173 7.90 -4.68 -10.95
C ASP A 173 6.76 -5.10 -10.00
N MET A 174 5.56 -4.50 -10.13
CA MET A 174 4.45 -4.83 -9.23
C MET A 174 4.13 -6.33 -9.23
N PRO A 175 3.95 -6.95 -8.05
CA PRO A 175 3.72 -8.39 -7.93
C PRO A 175 2.35 -8.85 -8.42
N ASN A 176 1.38 -7.94 -8.51
CA ASN A 176 0.02 -8.20 -8.95
C ASN A 176 -0.07 -8.11 -10.49
N ALA A 177 -0.70 -9.10 -11.11
CA ALA A 177 -0.85 -9.17 -12.56
C ALA A 177 -2.10 -8.45 -13.12
N SER A 178 -2.91 -7.78 -12.30
CA SER A 178 -4.22 -7.23 -12.70
C SER A 178 -4.11 -6.23 -13.86
N ILE A 179 -3.17 -5.28 -13.77
CA ILE A 179 -2.96 -4.27 -14.83
C ILE A 179 -2.39 -4.93 -16.09
N ARG A 180 -1.45 -5.88 -15.95
CA ARG A 180 -0.92 -6.66 -17.10
C ARG A 180 -2.02 -7.45 -17.80
N GLN A 181 -2.95 -8.06 -17.04
CA GLN A 181 -4.11 -8.76 -17.60
C GLN A 181 -5.06 -7.79 -18.32
N LEU A 182 -5.32 -6.62 -17.73
CA LEU A 182 -6.10 -5.57 -18.37
C LEU A 182 -5.46 -5.14 -19.71
N GLY A 183 -4.15 -4.86 -19.71
CA GLY A 183 -3.38 -4.53 -20.91
C GLY A 183 -3.46 -5.63 -21.98
N ALA A 184 -3.37 -6.90 -21.59
CA ALA A 184 -3.50 -8.03 -22.50
C ALA A 184 -4.91 -8.13 -23.12
N MET A 185 -5.96 -7.85 -22.36
CA MET A 185 -7.34 -7.80 -22.88
C MET A 185 -7.53 -6.65 -23.88
N ILE A 186 -6.99 -5.47 -23.57
CA ILE A 186 -7.01 -4.31 -24.47
C ILE A 186 -6.30 -4.63 -25.79
N ARG A 187 -5.09 -5.19 -25.72
CA ARG A 187 -4.30 -5.59 -26.92
C ARG A 187 -5.06 -6.58 -27.81
N LYS A 188 -5.75 -7.53 -27.17
CA LYS A 188 -6.55 -8.54 -27.88
C LYS A 188 -7.90 -8.01 -28.36
N LYS A 189 -8.24 -6.74 -28.12
CA LYS A 189 -9.52 -6.10 -28.42
C LYS A 189 -10.72 -6.79 -27.75
N LEU A 190 -10.49 -7.40 -26.61
CA LEU A 190 -11.52 -8.11 -25.81
C LEU A 190 -12.05 -7.26 -24.65
N PHE A 191 -11.47 -6.08 -24.43
CA PHE A 191 -11.92 -5.18 -23.37
C PHE A 191 -13.16 -4.39 -23.80
N PHE A 192 -14.08 -4.24 -22.87
CA PHE A 192 -15.24 -3.34 -22.96
C PHE A 192 -15.49 -2.69 -21.60
N TYR A 193 -16.09 -1.50 -21.59
CA TYR A 193 -16.52 -0.84 -20.36
C TYR A 193 -17.85 -1.43 -19.88
N VAL A 194 -18.02 -1.56 -18.57
CA VAL A 194 -19.25 -1.99 -17.91
C VAL A 194 -20.04 -0.75 -17.48
N GLY A 195 -21.28 -0.66 -17.93
CA GLY A 195 -22.12 0.51 -17.67
C GLY A 195 -21.72 1.74 -18.50
N TYR A 196 -22.50 2.80 -18.35
CA TYR A 196 -22.34 4.04 -19.13
C TYR A 196 -21.67 5.16 -18.34
N LYS A 197 -21.62 5.05 -17.02
CA LYS A 197 -20.97 6.03 -16.15
C LYS A 197 -19.46 5.76 -16.06
N GLU A 198 -18.67 6.82 -15.88
CA GLU A 198 -17.23 6.72 -15.69
C GLU A 198 -16.90 6.13 -14.31
N ALA A 199 -16.00 5.16 -14.28
CA ALA A 199 -15.44 4.62 -13.05
C ALA A 199 -14.17 5.38 -12.65
N ILE A 200 -13.83 5.35 -11.39
CA ILE A 200 -12.59 5.92 -10.84
C ILE A 200 -11.57 4.81 -10.64
N ALA A 201 -10.39 5.00 -11.22
CA ALA A 201 -9.21 4.20 -10.95
C ALA A 201 -8.46 4.79 -9.76
N THR A 202 -8.33 4.01 -8.70
CA THR A 202 -7.71 4.42 -7.45
C THR A 202 -6.32 3.78 -7.37
N TYR A 203 -5.31 4.46 -7.93
CA TYR A 203 -3.94 4.00 -7.98
C TYR A 203 -2.98 5.03 -7.39
N ILE A 204 -1.80 4.57 -6.99
CA ILE A 204 -0.68 5.40 -6.56
C ILE A 204 0.63 4.74 -6.98
N HIS A 205 1.61 5.52 -7.45
CA HIS A 205 2.91 4.98 -7.81
C HIS A 205 3.72 4.57 -6.57
N ALA A 206 4.47 3.47 -6.65
CA ALA A 206 5.22 2.92 -5.52
C ALA A 206 6.31 3.88 -5.00
N ASP A 207 6.92 4.68 -5.87
CA ASP A 207 7.91 5.69 -5.46
C ASP A 207 7.24 6.86 -4.71
N ASP A 208 6.00 7.22 -5.04
CA ASP A 208 5.24 8.21 -4.26
C ASP A 208 4.88 7.67 -2.87
N VAL A 209 4.56 6.37 -2.76
CA VAL A 209 4.34 5.73 -1.45
C VAL A 209 5.61 5.77 -0.61
N ALA A 210 6.77 5.43 -1.20
CA ALA A 210 8.06 5.51 -0.51
C ALA A 210 8.38 6.94 -0.06
N ALA A 211 8.15 7.93 -0.91
CA ALA A 211 8.36 9.35 -0.59
C ALA A 211 7.41 9.84 0.53
N ALA A 212 6.15 9.41 0.51
CA ALA A 212 5.18 9.74 1.57
C ALA A 212 5.58 9.11 2.91
N LEU A 213 6.08 7.86 2.92
CA LEU A 213 6.59 7.22 4.14
C LEU A 213 7.78 7.98 4.74
N VAL A 214 8.71 8.44 3.90
CA VAL A 214 9.81 9.31 4.35
C VAL A 214 9.26 10.61 4.92
N ARG A 215 8.29 11.24 4.26
CA ARG A 215 7.67 12.46 4.78
C ARG A 215 7.02 12.21 6.15
N CYS A 216 6.28 11.13 6.33
CA CYS A 216 5.70 10.73 7.62
C CYS A 216 6.78 10.46 8.69
N ALA A 217 7.95 9.98 8.28
CA ALA A 217 9.04 9.67 9.19
C ALA A 217 9.75 10.90 9.74
N VAL A 218 9.91 11.94 8.92
CA VAL A 218 10.75 13.10 9.27
C VAL A 218 9.97 14.35 9.66
N ASP A 219 8.73 14.51 9.20
CA ASP A 219 7.93 15.71 9.47
C ASP A 219 7.25 15.62 10.86
N PRO A 220 7.51 16.56 11.78
CA PRO A 220 6.90 16.54 13.10
C PRO A 220 5.36 16.65 13.06
N ARG A 221 4.78 17.23 12.04
CA ARG A 221 3.33 17.37 11.87
C ARG A 221 2.63 16.03 11.63
N ALA A 222 3.38 15.00 11.20
CA ALA A 222 2.86 13.64 11.03
C ALA A 222 2.66 12.88 12.36
N SER A 223 3.03 13.47 13.51
CA SER A 223 2.89 12.86 14.83
C SER A 223 1.43 12.54 15.14
N ARG A 224 1.15 11.24 15.40
CA ARG A 224 -0.19 10.71 15.71
C ARG A 224 -1.22 10.99 14.62
N GLN A 225 -0.77 10.91 13.35
CA GLN A 225 -1.62 11.16 12.20
C GLN A 225 -1.77 9.91 11.33
N LEU A 226 -2.96 9.78 10.75
CA LEU A 226 -3.29 8.82 9.72
C LEU A 226 -3.56 9.58 8.41
N TYR A 227 -3.02 9.07 7.30
CA TYR A 227 -3.18 9.67 5.98
C TYR A 227 -3.62 8.64 4.95
N ASN A 228 -4.62 8.99 4.15
CA ASN A 228 -4.90 8.30 2.90
C ASN A 228 -3.97 8.80 1.81
N LEU A 229 -3.56 7.91 0.91
CA LEU A 229 -2.72 8.27 -0.24
C LEU A 229 -3.24 7.60 -1.51
N SER A 230 -3.67 8.42 -2.47
CA SER A 230 -4.12 7.97 -3.78
C SER A 230 -3.82 9.04 -4.83
N ASN A 231 -3.81 8.65 -6.09
CA ASN A 231 -3.77 9.57 -7.22
C ASN A 231 -4.89 9.16 -8.18
N ASP A 232 -6.12 9.42 -7.75
CA ASP A 232 -7.32 9.00 -8.44
C ASP A 232 -7.46 9.66 -9.80
N CYS A 233 -7.88 8.87 -10.81
CA CYS A 233 -8.16 9.38 -12.15
C CYS A 233 -9.35 8.64 -12.78
N PRO A 234 -9.94 9.17 -13.86
CA PRO A 234 -10.91 8.42 -14.66
C PRO A 234 -10.33 7.08 -15.13
N PHE A 235 -11.07 5.99 -14.98
CA PHE A 235 -10.62 4.66 -15.42
C PHE A 235 -10.36 4.60 -16.93
N SER A 236 -11.09 5.41 -17.72
CA SER A 236 -10.87 5.55 -19.16
C SER A 236 -9.48 6.07 -19.49
N GLU A 237 -8.87 6.93 -18.67
CA GLU A 237 -7.51 7.42 -18.88
C GLU A 237 -6.48 6.30 -18.71
N VAL A 238 -6.65 5.41 -17.72
CA VAL A 238 -5.83 4.21 -17.55
C VAL A 238 -5.94 3.29 -18.77
N VAL A 239 -7.15 3.03 -19.24
CA VAL A 239 -7.40 2.17 -20.43
C VAL A 239 -6.76 2.79 -21.68
N ASN A 240 -6.92 4.10 -21.87
CA ASN A 240 -6.33 4.82 -23.00
C ASN A 240 -4.78 4.79 -22.97
N ALA A 241 -4.19 5.00 -21.80
CA ALA A 241 -2.74 4.93 -21.62
C ALA A 241 -2.19 3.53 -21.95
N LEU A 242 -2.87 2.47 -21.47
CA LEU A 242 -2.49 1.08 -21.77
C LEU A 242 -2.68 0.73 -23.26
N ALA A 243 -3.70 1.26 -23.92
CA ALA A 243 -3.92 1.08 -25.35
C ALA A 243 -2.83 1.78 -26.17
N ALA A 244 -2.54 3.04 -25.87
CA ALA A 244 -1.53 3.84 -26.52
C ALA A 244 -0.13 3.22 -26.41
N ALA A 245 0.26 2.75 -25.22
CA ALA A 245 1.53 2.09 -24.98
C ALA A 245 1.72 0.78 -25.80
N GLN A 246 0.63 0.15 -26.23
CA GLN A 246 0.63 -1.07 -27.04
C GLN A 246 0.35 -0.82 -28.53
N GLY A 247 0.22 0.45 -28.95
CA GLY A 247 -0.06 0.82 -30.33
C GLY A 247 -1.44 0.37 -30.83
N VAL A 248 -2.42 0.20 -29.94
CA VAL A 248 -3.78 -0.22 -30.33
C VAL A 248 -4.79 0.91 -30.08
N SER A 249 -5.88 0.90 -30.83
CA SER A 249 -6.95 1.88 -30.65
C SER A 249 -7.63 1.72 -29.29
N SER A 250 -7.95 2.85 -28.65
CA SER A 250 -8.67 2.87 -27.39
C SER A 250 -10.05 2.20 -27.51
N PRO A 251 -10.39 1.28 -26.60
CA PRO A 251 -11.72 0.64 -26.55
C PRO A 251 -12.83 1.68 -26.36
N ARG A 252 -13.97 1.47 -27.06
CA ARG A 252 -15.14 2.36 -26.97
C ARG A 252 -16.42 1.63 -26.61
N LEU A 253 -16.42 0.29 -26.73
CA LEU A 253 -17.59 -0.52 -26.45
C LEU A 253 -18.00 -0.40 -24.99
N ARG A 254 -19.26 -0.08 -24.76
CA ARG A 254 -19.89 -0.06 -23.43
C ARG A 254 -21.03 -1.05 -23.39
N VAL A 255 -21.07 -1.90 -22.37
CA VAL A 255 -22.10 -2.92 -22.19
C VAL A 255 -22.88 -2.61 -20.91
N PRO A 256 -24.23 -2.65 -20.94
CA PRO A 256 -25.04 -2.40 -19.75
C PRO A 256 -24.65 -3.34 -18.60
N GLU A 257 -24.49 -2.80 -17.40
CA GLU A 257 -24.02 -3.54 -16.22
C GLU A 257 -24.89 -4.78 -15.93
N GLY A 258 -26.21 -4.65 -16.01
CA GLY A 258 -27.13 -5.78 -15.76
C GLY A 258 -26.87 -6.96 -16.69
N VAL A 259 -26.58 -6.69 -17.97
CA VAL A 259 -26.24 -7.72 -18.96
C VAL A 259 -24.95 -8.43 -18.59
N VAL A 260 -23.91 -7.67 -18.21
CA VAL A 260 -22.62 -8.24 -17.82
C VAL A 260 -22.75 -9.08 -16.55
N ARG A 261 -23.47 -8.59 -15.54
CA ARG A 261 -23.67 -9.32 -14.27
C ARG A 261 -24.45 -10.61 -14.49
N LEU A 262 -25.49 -10.58 -15.32
CA LEU A 262 -26.26 -11.78 -15.68
C LEU A 262 -25.35 -12.78 -16.39
N ALA A 263 -24.59 -12.35 -17.41
CA ALA A 263 -23.67 -13.21 -18.14
C ALA A 263 -22.62 -13.86 -17.22
N VAL A 264 -22.02 -13.08 -16.30
CA VAL A 264 -21.05 -13.59 -15.34
C VAL A 264 -21.69 -14.59 -14.37
N TRP A 265 -22.93 -14.35 -13.93
CA TRP A 265 -23.66 -15.26 -13.03
C TRP A 265 -23.98 -16.59 -13.71
N VAL A 266 -24.52 -16.56 -14.95
CA VAL A 266 -24.87 -17.75 -15.72
C VAL A 266 -23.61 -18.57 -16.03
N ALA A 267 -22.61 -17.94 -16.61
CA ALA A 267 -21.41 -18.63 -17.07
C ALA A 267 -20.50 -19.09 -15.90
N GLY A 268 -20.56 -18.40 -14.76
CA GLY A 268 -19.86 -18.83 -13.53
C GLY A 268 -20.35 -20.17 -12.97
N LYS A 269 -21.54 -20.63 -13.37
CA LYS A 269 -22.06 -21.96 -13.02
C LYS A 269 -21.50 -23.08 -13.90
N VAL A 270 -20.94 -22.74 -15.07
CA VAL A 270 -20.52 -23.73 -16.07
C VAL A 270 -19.00 -23.72 -16.29
N THR A 271 -18.38 -22.55 -16.23
CA THR A 271 -16.94 -22.39 -16.51
C THR A 271 -16.32 -21.34 -15.60
N ARG A 272 -14.98 -21.46 -15.37
CA ARG A 272 -14.21 -20.39 -14.71
C ARG A 272 -13.94 -19.27 -15.71
N LEU A 273 -14.79 -18.26 -15.72
CA LEU A 273 -14.57 -17.07 -16.54
C LEU A 273 -13.45 -16.19 -16.00
N PRO A 274 -12.68 -15.52 -16.88
CA PRO A 274 -11.73 -14.49 -16.48
C PRO A 274 -12.40 -13.25 -15.87
N LEU A 275 -13.69 -13.00 -16.18
CA LEU A 275 -14.49 -11.91 -15.62
C LEU A 275 -15.31 -12.43 -14.44
N THR A 276 -15.05 -11.93 -13.24
CA THR A 276 -15.76 -12.27 -11.99
C THR A 276 -16.63 -11.10 -11.53
N GLN A 277 -17.60 -11.32 -10.63
CA GLN A 277 -18.41 -10.24 -10.04
C GLN A 277 -17.53 -9.15 -9.41
N GLY A 278 -16.48 -9.52 -8.66
CA GLY A 278 -15.56 -8.53 -8.07
C GLY A 278 -14.82 -7.69 -9.12
N ARG A 279 -14.52 -8.25 -10.32
CA ARG A 279 -13.95 -7.47 -11.41
C ARG A 279 -14.98 -6.52 -12.03
N VAL A 280 -16.25 -6.93 -12.13
CA VAL A 280 -17.33 -6.04 -12.55
C VAL A 280 -17.49 -4.91 -11.54
N ASP A 281 -17.46 -5.21 -10.23
CA ASP A 281 -17.54 -4.19 -9.19
C ASP A 281 -16.40 -3.16 -9.31
N ALA A 282 -15.17 -3.61 -9.55
CA ALA A 282 -14.02 -2.71 -9.78
C ALA A 282 -14.19 -1.81 -11.01
N MET A 283 -14.84 -2.32 -12.08
CA MET A 283 -15.09 -1.57 -13.33
C MET A 283 -16.23 -0.54 -13.25
N VAL A 284 -17.07 -0.62 -12.22
CA VAL A 284 -18.19 0.31 -12.00
C VAL A 284 -18.06 1.13 -10.73
N ASN A 285 -17.03 0.86 -9.92
CA ASN A 285 -16.79 1.53 -8.65
C ASN A 285 -16.38 3.00 -8.87
N LYS A 286 -16.93 3.88 -8.03
CA LYS A 286 -16.66 5.31 -8.01
C LYS A 286 -16.19 5.77 -6.64
N THR A 287 -15.45 4.90 -5.97
CA THR A 287 -14.78 5.31 -4.74
C THR A 287 -13.64 6.26 -5.07
N ALA A 288 -13.58 7.39 -4.38
CA ALA A 288 -12.46 8.32 -4.42
C ALA A 288 -11.83 8.44 -3.03
N TYR A 289 -10.52 8.62 -3.02
CA TYR A 289 -9.72 8.82 -1.81
C TYR A 289 -9.02 10.19 -1.88
N PRO A 290 -9.68 11.28 -1.48
CA PRO A 290 -9.06 12.61 -1.48
C PRO A 290 -7.81 12.64 -0.59
N ILE A 291 -6.73 13.21 -1.10
CA ILE A 291 -5.47 13.35 -0.37
C ILE A 291 -5.31 14.74 0.27
N GLY A 292 -6.41 15.45 0.49
CA GLY A 292 -6.39 16.81 1.04
C GLY A 292 -5.58 16.90 2.34
N LYS A 293 -5.79 15.95 3.27
CA LYS A 293 -5.10 15.95 4.56
C LYS A 293 -3.57 15.89 4.42
N ILE A 294 -3.03 14.91 3.71
CA ILE A 294 -1.57 14.77 3.55
C ILE A 294 -0.97 15.93 2.75
N ARG A 295 -1.72 16.45 1.77
CA ARG A 295 -1.30 17.62 1.00
C ARG A 295 -1.19 18.86 1.88
N ASP A 296 -2.22 19.15 2.67
CA ASP A 296 -2.34 20.40 3.42
C ASP A 296 -1.46 20.38 4.69
N GLU A 297 -1.36 19.22 5.37
CA GLU A 297 -0.56 19.10 6.58
C GLU A 297 0.93 18.85 6.29
N LEU A 298 1.27 18.01 5.31
CA LEU A 298 2.66 17.62 5.04
C LEU A 298 3.24 18.25 3.75
N ASN A 299 2.48 19.07 3.03
CA ASN A 299 2.86 19.60 1.71
C ASN A 299 3.27 18.47 0.76
N PHE A 300 2.56 17.33 0.81
CA PHE A 300 2.86 16.17 -0.03
C PHE A 300 1.86 16.05 -1.18
N VAL A 301 2.39 15.99 -2.40
CA VAL A 301 1.63 15.74 -3.64
C VAL A 301 2.32 14.63 -4.42
N PRO A 302 1.59 13.61 -4.90
CA PRO A 302 2.15 12.59 -5.78
C PRO A 302 2.82 13.20 -7.02
N ARG A 303 3.98 12.70 -7.39
CA ARG A 303 4.77 13.17 -8.55
C ARG A 303 4.43 12.41 -9.83
N TYR A 304 4.03 11.13 -9.68
CA TYR A 304 3.80 10.24 -10.80
C TYR A 304 2.31 10.21 -11.15
N SER A 305 1.93 10.88 -12.23
CA SER A 305 0.58 10.79 -12.78
C SER A 305 0.25 9.37 -13.20
N VAL A 306 -0.89 8.84 -12.77
CA VAL A 306 -1.30 7.45 -13.10
C VAL A 306 -1.38 7.22 -14.60
N PRO A 307 -2.05 8.06 -15.42
CA PRO A 307 -2.12 7.83 -16.86
C PRO A 307 -0.75 7.88 -17.57
N ALA A 308 0.19 8.69 -17.07
CA ALA A 308 1.51 8.82 -17.68
C ALA A 308 2.43 7.61 -17.39
N HIS A 309 2.27 6.92 -16.25
CA HIS A 309 3.20 5.90 -15.77
C HIS A 309 2.60 4.50 -15.70
N ILE A 310 1.27 4.33 -15.74
CA ILE A 310 0.62 3.02 -15.57
C ILE A 310 1.07 1.97 -16.59
N SER A 311 1.50 2.40 -17.77
CA SER A 311 1.99 1.52 -18.82
C SER A 311 3.37 0.90 -18.53
N GLU A 312 4.12 1.40 -17.56
CA GLU A 312 5.39 0.83 -17.11
C GLU A 312 5.23 -0.61 -16.63
N VAL A 313 4.05 -0.93 -16.09
CA VAL A 313 3.67 -2.30 -15.67
C VAL A 313 3.67 -3.31 -16.83
N LEU A 314 3.64 -2.85 -18.08
CA LEU A 314 3.64 -3.71 -19.27
C LEU A 314 5.04 -4.09 -19.77
N LYS A 315 6.08 -3.43 -19.25
CA LYS A 315 7.49 -3.74 -19.53
C LYS A 315 7.91 -5.03 -18.84
#